data_224061e02deda97b8bbdfb9aa343b1c1
#
_entry.id   224061e02deda97b8bbdfb9aa343b1c1
#
_cell.length_a   1.000
_cell.length_b   1.000
_cell.length_c   1.000
_cell.angle_alpha   90.00
_cell.angle_beta   90.00
_cell.angle_gamma   90.00
#
_symmetry.space_group_name_H-M   'P 1'
#
loop_
_entity.id
_entity.type
_entity.pdbx_description
1 polymer ?
#
loop_
_entity_poly.entity_id
_entity_poly.type
_entity_poly.pdbx_seq_one_letter_code
_entity_poly.pdbx_strand_id
1 'polypeptide(L)'
;MSETGKADLSRRDLMTRLAGITLLGSATLVMDEAKAGGHTMPEFIGYPPSDPELFAEINAVLERTEQIWLSQEWWRLPEEIWDREDPTPIYVAEELYNVMVGWETLDRYIFPPSKGLDAFRWGYSNLFVKYLAPGVALALYDHWFEIKIKAPGPIGNPRRGFDRVLSIYNKRDDGWRQSLYAQCPLGPDTYVRRMAEKLVGDDFDEFLEEVKKKDISDPRLKK
;
A
#
# COMPACT_ATOMS: atom_id res chain seq x y z
N MET A 1 -29.77 25.58 -22.93
CA MET A 1 -29.25 24.21 -23.12
C MET A 1 -27.74 24.33 -23.16
N SER A 2 -27.08 24.02 -22.06
CA SER A 2 -25.62 24.13 -21.92
C SER A 2 -25.11 22.70 -21.70
N GLU A 3 -24.38 22.17 -22.69
CA GLU A 3 -23.68 20.90 -22.60
C GLU A 3 -22.42 21.10 -21.76
N THR A 4 -22.41 20.50 -20.58
CA THR A 4 -21.20 20.36 -19.76
C THR A 4 -20.38 19.18 -20.30
N GLY A 5 -19.33 19.48 -21.06
CA GLY A 5 -18.36 18.50 -21.54
C GLY A 5 -17.66 17.81 -20.37
N LYS A 6 -17.85 16.50 -20.25
CA LYS A 6 -17.04 15.63 -19.39
C LYS A 6 -15.65 15.56 -19.99
N ALA A 7 -14.67 16.15 -19.31
CA ALA A 7 -13.26 15.96 -19.64
C ALA A 7 -12.85 14.53 -19.24
N ASP A 8 -12.80 13.66 -20.23
CA ASP A 8 -12.20 12.31 -20.10
C ASP A 8 -10.68 12.45 -20.09
N LEU A 9 -10.10 12.51 -18.89
CA LEU A 9 -8.64 12.55 -18.71
C LEU A 9 -8.06 11.19 -19.02
N SER A 10 -7.46 11.04 -20.18
CA SER A 10 -6.81 9.82 -20.61
C SER A 10 -5.61 9.49 -19.68
N ARG A 11 -5.32 8.19 -19.50
CA ARG A 11 -4.14 7.70 -18.77
C ARG A 11 -2.81 8.32 -19.22
N ARG A 12 -2.73 8.78 -20.46
CA ARG A 12 -1.57 9.51 -21.00
C ARG A 12 -1.38 10.87 -20.34
N ASP A 13 -2.47 11.59 -20.05
CA ASP A 13 -2.39 12.92 -19.44
C ASP A 13 -1.97 12.84 -17.96
N LEU A 14 -2.32 11.77 -17.24
CA LEU A 14 -1.89 11.54 -15.87
C LEU A 14 -0.38 11.28 -15.80
N MET A 15 0.15 10.47 -16.72
CA MET A 15 1.59 10.16 -16.78
C MET A 15 2.43 11.36 -17.23
N THR A 16 1.90 12.22 -18.09
CA THR A 16 2.61 13.44 -18.55
C THR A 16 2.68 14.51 -17.45
N ARG A 17 1.68 14.59 -16.56
CA ARG A 17 1.69 15.54 -15.44
C ARG A 17 2.63 15.13 -14.31
N LEU A 18 2.82 13.83 -14.08
CA LEU A 18 3.82 13.31 -13.12
C LEU A 18 5.27 13.54 -13.61
N ALA A 19 5.51 13.59 -14.93
CA ALA A 19 6.84 13.86 -15.49
C ALA A 19 7.26 15.32 -15.37
N GLY A 20 6.34 16.26 -15.10
CA GLY A 20 6.60 17.70 -15.03
C GLY A 20 7.19 18.22 -13.71
N ILE A 21 7.36 17.38 -12.68
CA ILE A 21 7.85 17.79 -11.35
C ILE A 21 9.35 17.55 -11.17
N THR A 22 10.06 17.02 -12.16
CA THR A 22 11.47 16.62 -12.00
C THR A 22 12.39 17.51 -12.82
N LEU A 23 12.47 18.80 -12.54
CA LEU A 23 13.61 19.64 -12.94
C LEU A 23 13.67 20.93 -12.13
N LEU A 24 14.11 20.85 -10.91
CA LEU A 24 14.71 21.99 -10.23
C LEU A 24 15.96 21.53 -9.47
N GLY A 25 17.09 21.91 -10.03
CA GLY A 25 18.36 22.24 -9.42
C GLY A 25 18.90 21.29 -8.36
N SER A 26 20.05 20.69 -8.65
CA SER A 26 20.97 20.18 -7.64
C SER A 26 21.41 21.31 -6.71
N ALA A 27 20.54 21.73 -5.81
CA ALA A 27 20.92 22.49 -4.64
C ALA A 27 21.37 21.46 -3.60
N THR A 28 22.68 21.40 -3.37
CA THR A 28 23.25 20.76 -2.18
C THR A 28 22.68 21.53 -0.99
N LEU A 29 21.55 21.04 -0.46
CA LEU A 29 21.04 21.47 0.83
C LEU A 29 22.04 20.94 1.88
N VAL A 30 23.02 21.77 2.20
CA VAL A 30 23.68 21.71 3.49
C VAL A 30 22.57 22.08 4.48
N MET A 31 21.93 21.07 5.04
CA MET A 31 21.04 21.25 6.17
C MET A 31 21.94 21.59 7.37
N ASP A 32 22.17 22.87 7.59
CA ASP A 32 22.49 23.38 8.92
C ASP A 32 21.43 22.76 9.86
N GLU A 33 21.91 22.21 10.98
CA GLU A 33 21.03 21.77 12.07
C GLU A 33 20.22 23.01 12.55
N ALA A 34 19.19 23.36 11.82
CA ALA A 34 18.18 24.25 12.32
C ALA A 34 17.64 23.59 13.58
N LYS A 35 18.02 24.15 14.73
CA LYS A 35 17.36 23.92 16.01
C LYS A 35 15.88 24.20 15.83
N ALA A 36 15.16 23.25 15.25
CA ALA A 36 13.72 23.22 15.25
C ALA A 36 13.32 23.31 16.72
N GLY A 37 12.62 24.37 17.06
CA GLY A 37 12.22 24.69 18.41
C GLY A 37 11.70 23.46 19.15
N GLY A 38 12.25 23.18 20.29
CA GLY A 38 12.24 22.02 21.19
C GLY A 38 10.96 21.21 21.35
N HIS A 39 10.33 20.80 20.29
CA HIS A 39 9.42 19.67 20.30
C HIS A 39 10.25 18.39 20.11
N THR A 40 10.78 17.88 21.23
CA THR A 40 11.13 16.46 21.30
C THR A 40 9.85 15.70 20.95
N MET A 41 9.87 15.00 19.81
CA MET A 41 8.81 14.05 19.51
C MET A 41 8.67 13.15 20.74
N PRO A 42 7.45 12.97 21.27
CA PRO A 42 7.28 12.06 22.39
C PRO A 42 7.83 10.70 21.98
N GLU A 43 8.63 10.09 22.86
CA GLU A 43 9.13 8.74 22.66
C GLU A 43 7.92 7.83 22.40
N PHE A 44 7.96 7.05 21.33
CA PHE A 44 6.91 6.08 21.07
C PHE A 44 7.03 4.95 22.12
N ILE A 45 6.12 4.97 23.07
CA ILE A 45 6.09 3.99 24.17
C ILE A 45 5.41 2.68 23.79
N GLY A 46 5.05 2.49 22.53
CA GLY A 46 4.33 1.32 22.02
C GLY A 46 2.81 1.46 22.13
N TYR A 47 2.13 0.50 21.55
CA TYR A 47 0.67 0.40 21.70
C TYR A 47 0.31 -0.31 23.01
N PRO A 48 -0.87 -0.01 23.58
CA PRO A 48 -1.38 -0.81 24.70
C PRO A 48 -1.54 -2.28 24.26
N PRO A 49 -1.50 -3.24 25.19
CA PRO A 49 -1.72 -4.64 24.86
C PRO A 49 -3.06 -4.82 24.15
N SER A 50 -3.03 -5.51 23.01
CA SER A 50 -4.23 -5.98 22.29
C SER A 50 -4.81 -7.22 22.99
N ASP A 51 -6.08 -7.53 22.73
CA ASP A 51 -6.63 -8.83 23.06
C ASP A 51 -5.80 -9.92 22.36
N PRO A 52 -5.24 -10.92 23.08
CA PRO A 52 -4.29 -11.87 22.48
C PRO A 52 -4.91 -12.77 21.40
N GLU A 53 -6.18 -13.15 21.55
CA GLU A 53 -6.88 -14.00 20.58
C GLU A 53 -7.16 -13.19 19.31
N LEU A 54 -7.73 -12.01 19.45
CA LEU A 54 -7.96 -11.12 18.32
C LEU A 54 -6.65 -10.77 17.60
N PHE A 55 -5.58 -10.50 18.36
CA PHE A 55 -4.26 -10.22 17.79
C PHE A 55 -3.78 -11.39 16.92
N ALA A 56 -3.85 -12.61 17.44
CA ALA A 56 -3.41 -13.79 16.70
C ALA A 56 -4.23 -14.01 15.42
N GLU A 57 -5.55 -13.85 15.50
CA GLU A 57 -6.44 -14.01 14.36
C GLU A 57 -6.19 -12.96 13.26
N ILE A 58 -6.06 -11.68 13.62
CA ILE A 58 -5.80 -10.61 12.64
C ILE A 58 -4.37 -10.70 12.10
N ASN A 59 -3.40 -11.04 12.94
CA ASN A 59 -2.02 -11.26 12.50
C ASN A 59 -1.95 -12.36 11.42
N ALA A 60 -2.70 -13.46 11.58
CA ALA A 60 -2.76 -14.53 10.58
C ALA A 60 -3.31 -14.03 9.23
N VAL A 61 -4.28 -13.10 9.22
CA VAL A 61 -4.76 -12.46 7.98
C VAL A 61 -3.65 -11.63 7.33
N LEU A 62 -2.90 -10.87 8.12
CA LEU A 62 -1.80 -10.05 7.60
C LEU A 62 -0.63 -10.92 7.09
N GLU A 63 -0.27 -12.00 7.79
CA GLU A 63 0.72 -12.97 7.32
C GLU A 63 0.29 -13.59 5.98
N ARG A 64 -1.00 -13.93 5.85
CA ARG A 64 -1.55 -14.43 4.60
C ARG A 64 -1.47 -13.39 3.48
N THR A 65 -1.77 -12.12 3.80
CA THR A 65 -1.64 -10.99 2.87
C THR A 65 -0.20 -10.85 2.37
N GLU A 66 0.78 -10.89 3.28
CA GLU A 66 2.21 -10.84 2.96
C GLU A 66 2.62 -12.00 2.03
N GLN A 67 2.19 -13.22 2.33
CA GLN A 67 2.46 -14.39 1.49
C GLN A 67 1.92 -14.24 0.06
N ILE A 68 0.70 -13.69 -0.09
CA ILE A 68 0.10 -13.45 -1.40
C ILE A 68 0.92 -12.41 -2.18
N TRP A 69 1.35 -11.33 -1.54
CA TRP A 69 2.20 -10.33 -2.17
C TRP A 69 3.57 -10.90 -2.54
N LEU A 70 4.21 -11.68 -1.68
CA LEU A 70 5.50 -12.33 -1.95
C LEU A 70 5.43 -13.34 -3.09
N SER A 71 4.30 -14.05 -3.23
CA SER A 71 4.09 -14.97 -4.35
C SER A 71 3.78 -14.27 -5.67
N GLN A 72 3.56 -12.95 -5.66
CA GLN A 72 3.12 -12.12 -6.79
C GLN A 72 1.74 -12.52 -7.33
N GLU A 73 0.92 -13.19 -6.51
CA GLU A 73 -0.42 -13.66 -6.88
C GLU A 73 -1.51 -12.76 -6.28
N TRP A 74 -1.31 -11.44 -6.33
CA TRP A 74 -2.18 -10.44 -5.71
C TRP A 74 -3.63 -10.44 -6.20
N TRP A 75 -3.93 -11.07 -7.34
CA TRP A 75 -5.32 -11.32 -7.76
C TRP A 75 -6.09 -12.23 -6.81
N ARG A 76 -5.41 -12.89 -5.86
CA ARG A 76 -6.03 -13.70 -4.80
C ARG A 76 -6.54 -12.85 -3.64
N LEU A 77 -6.03 -11.63 -3.47
CA LEU A 77 -6.40 -10.75 -2.37
C LEU A 77 -7.92 -10.51 -2.29
N PRO A 78 -8.63 -10.20 -3.39
CA PRO A 78 -10.07 -9.98 -3.33
C PRO A 78 -10.86 -11.15 -2.75
N GLU A 79 -10.43 -12.37 -3.01
CA GLU A 79 -11.15 -13.59 -2.59
C GLU A 79 -10.68 -14.13 -1.23
N GLU A 80 -9.38 -13.96 -0.90
CA GLU A 80 -8.81 -14.59 0.27
C GLU A 80 -8.71 -13.65 1.49
N ILE A 81 -8.60 -12.35 1.23
CA ILE A 81 -8.36 -11.35 2.28
C ILE A 81 -9.56 -10.43 2.46
N TRP A 82 -10.16 -9.97 1.34
CA TRP A 82 -11.26 -9.00 1.40
C TRP A 82 -12.61 -9.66 1.69
N ASP A 83 -13.49 -8.86 2.28
CA ASP A 83 -14.85 -9.25 2.61
C ASP A 83 -15.79 -9.12 1.39
N ARG A 84 -15.94 -10.21 0.62
CA ARG A 84 -16.82 -10.23 -0.56
C ARG A 84 -18.30 -10.06 -0.22
N GLU A 85 -18.68 -10.26 1.04
CA GLU A 85 -20.05 -10.03 1.50
C GLU A 85 -20.32 -8.55 1.83
N ASP A 86 -19.27 -7.74 2.00
CA ASP A 86 -19.42 -6.30 2.12
C ASP A 86 -19.69 -5.69 0.73
N PRO A 87 -20.87 -5.08 0.49
CA PRO A 87 -21.20 -4.50 -0.81
C PRO A 87 -20.40 -3.22 -1.10
N THR A 88 -19.81 -2.60 -0.08
CA THR A 88 -19.16 -1.29 -0.16
C THR A 88 -17.79 -1.27 0.49
N PRO A 89 -16.88 -2.21 0.16
CA PRO A 89 -15.53 -2.18 0.69
C PRO A 89 -14.83 -0.88 0.30
N ILE A 90 -13.92 -0.41 1.17
CA ILE A 90 -13.25 0.88 1.01
C ILE A 90 -11.75 0.68 0.90
N TYR A 91 -11.15 1.30 -0.10
CA TYR A 91 -9.70 1.39 -0.23
C TYR A 91 -9.26 2.84 -0.42
N VAL A 92 -8.38 3.29 0.46
CA VAL A 92 -7.72 4.60 0.39
C VAL A 92 -6.25 4.37 0.09
N ALA A 93 -5.86 4.62 -1.16
CA ALA A 93 -4.46 4.53 -1.59
C ALA A 93 -3.78 5.90 -1.50
N GLU A 94 -2.52 5.93 -1.08
CA GLU A 94 -1.76 7.18 -0.96
C GLU A 94 -1.53 7.87 -2.30
N GLU A 95 -1.43 7.08 -3.38
CA GLU A 95 -1.14 7.56 -4.72
C GLU A 95 -2.38 7.97 -5.51
N LEU A 96 -3.57 7.75 -4.99
CA LEU A 96 -4.82 8.09 -5.66
C LEU A 96 -5.50 9.30 -5.04
N TYR A 97 -6.00 10.17 -5.91
CA TYR A 97 -6.74 11.36 -5.48
C TYR A 97 -8.13 11.01 -4.88
N ASN A 98 -8.77 9.98 -5.39
CA ASN A 98 -10.11 9.58 -4.97
C ASN A 98 -10.08 8.29 -4.15
N VAL A 99 -10.93 8.24 -3.13
CA VAL A 99 -11.21 7.02 -2.38
C VAL A 99 -11.99 6.03 -3.27
N MET A 100 -11.58 4.79 -3.26
CA MET A 100 -12.29 3.72 -3.94
C MET A 100 -13.34 3.12 -3.01
N VAL A 101 -14.57 3.05 -3.48
CA VAL A 101 -15.70 2.48 -2.76
C VAL A 101 -16.40 1.47 -3.66
N GLY A 102 -16.63 0.27 -3.12
CA GLY A 102 -17.32 -0.81 -3.80
C GLY A 102 -16.42 -1.62 -4.74
N TRP A 103 -16.90 -2.82 -5.05
CA TRP A 103 -16.12 -3.84 -5.77
C TRP A 103 -15.74 -3.43 -7.18
N GLU A 104 -16.60 -2.71 -7.89
CA GLU A 104 -16.30 -2.29 -9.26
C GLU A 104 -15.00 -1.45 -9.33
N THR A 105 -14.81 -0.55 -8.36
CA THR A 105 -13.63 0.30 -8.31
C THR A 105 -12.41 -0.45 -7.76
N LEU A 106 -12.59 -1.26 -6.72
CA LEU A 106 -11.52 -2.06 -6.13
C LEU A 106 -10.95 -3.08 -7.12
N ASP A 107 -11.82 -3.84 -7.79
CA ASP A 107 -11.37 -4.85 -8.76
C ASP A 107 -10.61 -4.22 -9.93
N ARG A 108 -11.01 -3.03 -10.39
CA ARG A 108 -10.27 -2.29 -11.43
C ARG A 108 -8.89 -1.83 -10.98
N TYR A 109 -8.71 -1.53 -9.71
CA TYR A 109 -7.45 -1.07 -9.16
C TYR A 109 -6.51 -2.23 -8.81
N ILE A 110 -7.00 -3.18 -8.02
CA ILE A 110 -6.22 -4.37 -7.61
C ILE A 110 -5.97 -5.27 -8.82
N PHE A 111 -6.87 -5.24 -9.81
CA PHE A 111 -6.80 -6.04 -11.03
C PHE A 111 -6.69 -5.15 -12.28
N PRO A 112 -5.73 -5.33 -13.14
CA PRO A 112 -4.64 -6.29 -13.23
C PRO A 112 -3.27 -5.64 -13.00
N PRO A 113 -2.76 -5.55 -11.81
CA PRO A 113 -1.45 -4.93 -11.55
C PRO A 113 -0.29 -5.64 -12.25
N SER A 114 -0.44 -6.93 -12.57
CA SER A 114 0.59 -7.74 -13.22
C SER A 114 1.16 -7.19 -14.53
N LYS A 115 0.45 -6.29 -15.20
CA LYS A 115 0.94 -5.66 -16.43
C LYS A 115 1.82 -4.43 -16.18
N GLY A 116 1.70 -3.82 -15.02
CA GLY A 116 2.41 -2.57 -14.66
C GLY A 116 3.62 -2.77 -13.76
N LEU A 117 3.77 -3.95 -13.17
CA LEU A 117 4.81 -4.24 -12.19
C LEU A 117 5.77 -5.32 -12.68
N ASP A 118 7.06 -5.19 -12.33
CA ASP A 118 8.05 -6.25 -12.42
C ASP A 118 8.07 -7.07 -11.13
N ALA A 119 8.01 -6.40 -9.98
CA ALA A 119 7.97 -7.04 -8.67
C ALA A 119 7.35 -6.11 -7.62
N PHE A 120 6.75 -6.71 -6.61
CA PHE A 120 6.23 -6.03 -5.45
C PHE A 120 6.46 -6.88 -4.20
N ARG A 121 6.98 -6.27 -3.14
CA ARG A 121 7.10 -6.85 -1.80
C ARG A 121 6.31 -6.00 -0.82
N TRP A 122 5.62 -6.63 0.09
CA TRP A 122 4.79 -5.99 1.11
C TRP A 122 5.13 -6.58 2.47
N GLY A 123 5.12 -5.77 3.50
CA GLY A 123 5.28 -6.22 4.86
C GLY A 123 4.73 -5.23 5.87
N TYR A 124 4.63 -5.67 7.11
CA TYR A 124 4.07 -4.86 8.19
C TYR A 124 4.84 -5.06 9.49
N SER A 125 4.60 -4.13 10.44
CA SER A 125 5.14 -4.18 11.79
C SER A 125 4.25 -3.37 12.74
N ASN A 126 4.53 -3.43 14.04
CA ASN A 126 3.85 -2.64 15.06
C ASN A 126 2.31 -2.80 15.02
N LEU A 127 1.83 -4.04 14.87
CA LEU A 127 0.40 -4.32 14.83
C LEU A 127 -0.26 -4.01 16.17
N PHE A 128 -1.35 -3.25 16.13
CA PHE A 128 -2.30 -3.05 17.20
C PHE A 128 -3.70 -3.39 16.71
N VAL A 129 -4.46 -4.13 17.50
CA VAL A 129 -5.84 -4.50 17.18
C VAL A 129 -6.78 -4.23 18.34
N LYS A 130 -8.02 -3.90 18.04
CA LYS A 130 -9.11 -3.80 19.00
C LYS A 130 -10.45 -4.10 18.38
N TYR A 131 -11.39 -4.61 19.18
CA TYR A 131 -12.80 -4.67 18.76
C TYR A 131 -13.40 -3.27 18.66
N LEU A 132 -14.14 -3.02 17.60
CA LEU A 132 -15.01 -1.84 17.47
C LEU A 132 -16.45 -2.19 17.86
N ALA A 133 -16.88 -3.40 17.54
CA ALA A 133 -18.18 -3.99 17.88
C ALA A 133 -18.06 -5.52 17.84
N PRO A 134 -19.05 -6.29 18.31
CA PRO A 134 -19.08 -7.72 18.10
C PRO A 134 -18.90 -8.07 16.60
N GLY A 135 -17.89 -8.88 16.29
CA GLY A 135 -17.59 -9.27 14.92
C GLY A 135 -16.98 -8.18 14.04
N VAL A 136 -16.57 -7.04 14.60
CA VAL A 136 -15.88 -5.97 13.86
C VAL A 136 -14.61 -5.56 14.59
N ALA A 137 -13.48 -5.60 13.91
CA ALA A 137 -12.16 -5.25 14.45
C ALA A 137 -11.49 -4.14 13.66
N LEU A 138 -10.72 -3.32 14.38
CA LEU A 138 -9.78 -2.35 13.84
C LEU A 138 -8.37 -2.91 13.98
N ALA A 139 -7.57 -2.78 12.93
CA ALA A 139 -6.12 -2.94 12.99
C ALA A 139 -5.41 -1.64 12.60
N LEU A 140 -4.34 -1.33 13.34
CA LEU A 140 -3.39 -0.28 13.01
C LEU A 140 -2.01 -0.92 12.91
N TYR A 141 -1.25 -0.59 11.89
CA TYR A 141 0.11 -1.12 11.74
C TYR A 141 0.96 -0.21 10.86
N ASP A 142 2.27 -0.31 11.01
CA ASP A 142 3.21 0.25 10.06
C ASP A 142 3.29 -0.67 8.85
N HIS A 143 3.26 -0.08 7.67
CA HIS A 143 3.34 -0.76 6.41
C HIS A 143 4.59 -0.31 5.65
N TRP A 144 5.28 -1.24 5.03
CA TRP A 144 6.31 -0.96 4.06
C TRP A 144 6.11 -1.79 2.80
N PHE A 145 6.55 -1.24 1.68
CA PHE A 145 6.58 -1.97 0.43
C PHE A 145 7.82 -1.65 -0.37
N GLU A 146 8.22 -2.58 -1.23
CA GLU A 146 9.25 -2.38 -2.24
C GLU A 146 8.66 -2.74 -3.59
N ILE A 147 8.85 -1.86 -4.55
CA ILE A 147 8.19 -1.95 -5.85
C ILE A 147 9.16 -1.65 -6.97
N LYS A 148 9.06 -2.42 -8.05
CA LYS A 148 9.63 -2.11 -9.35
C LYS A 148 8.52 -2.04 -10.39
N ILE A 149 8.38 -0.85 -10.99
CA ILE A 149 7.36 -0.58 -12.01
C ILE A 149 7.96 -0.79 -13.39
N LYS A 150 7.19 -1.34 -14.33
CA LYS A 150 7.53 -1.44 -15.76
C LYS A 150 7.41 -0.07 -16.44
N ALA A 151 8.38 0.80 -16.20
CA ALA A 151 8.42 2.13 -16.80
C ALA A 151 9.87 2.49 -17.16
N PRO A 152 10.09 3.28 -18.22
CA PRO A 152 11.41 3.80 -18.55
C PRO A 152 11.85 4.89 -17.57
N GLY A 153 13.17 5.07 -17.45
CA GLY A 153 13.77 6.13 -16.65
C GLY A 153 13.60 5.97 -15.14
N PRO A 154 13.75 7.04 -14.36
CA PRO A 154 13.76 7.00 -12.89
C PRO A 154 12.50 6.41 -12.25
N ILE A 155 11.34 6.51 -12.93
CA ILE A 155 10.08 5.95 -12.43
C ILE A 155 10.14 4.42 -12.36
N GLY A 156 10.91 3.78 -13.22
CA GLY A 156 11.13 2.33 -13.24
C GLY A 156 12.18 1.84 -12.25
N ASN A 157 12.88 2.71 -11.55
CA ASN A 157 13.85 2.29 -10.54
C ASN A 157 13.13 1.65 -9.35
N PRO A 158 13.73 0.60 -8.74
CA PRO A 158 13.23 0.04 -7.50
C PRO A 158 13.12 1.11 -6.41
N ARG A 159 12.01 1.10 -5.68
CA ARG A 159 11.78 2.05 -4.59
C ARG A 159 11.01 1.42 -3.44
N ARG A 160 11.20 1.98 -2.26
CA ARG A 160 10.49 1.61 -1.03
C ARG A 160 9.51 2.71 -0.65
N GLY A 161 8.33 2.33 -0.20
CA GLY A 161 7.36 3.20 0.48
C GLY A 161 7.15 2.79 1.92
N PHE A 162 6.62 3.73 2.71
CA PHE A 162 6.29 3.54 4.12
C PHE A 162 5.02 4.31 4.46
N ASP A 163 4.06 3.59 5.04
CA ASP A 163 2.78 4.14 5.45
C ASP A 163 2.44 3.66 6.86
N ARG A 164 1.44 4.28 7.42
CA ARG A 164 0.65 3.72 8.50
C ARG A 164 -0.67 3.27 7.91
N VAL A 165 -1.14 2.12 8.29
CA VAL A 165 -2.39 1.58 7.77
C VAL A 165 -3.41 1.48 8.87
N LEU A 166 -4.64 1.87 8.54
CA LEU A 166 -5.84 1.58 9.30
C LEU A 166 -6.68 0.62 8.47
N SER A 167 -7.00 -0.54 9.05
CA SER A 167 -7.87 -1.52 8.41
C SER A 167 -9.03 -1.89 9.33
N ILE A 168 -10.19 -2.15 8.73
CA ILE A 168 -11.35 -2.72 9.42
C ILE A 168 -11.60 -4.12 8.88
N TYR A 169 -11.89 -5.04 9.79
CA TYR A 169 -12.17 -6.43 9.49
C TYR A 169 -13.54 -6.81 10.04
N ASN A 170 -14.29 -7.58 9.26
CA ASN A 170 -15.53 -8.23 9.66
C ASN A 170 -15.27 -9.71 9.92
N LYS A 171 -15.80 -10.25 11.02
CA LYS A 171 -15.77 -11.69 11.30
C LYS A 171 -16.81 -12.39 10.45
N ARG A 172 -16.39 -13.38 9.67
CA ARG A 172 -17.23 -14.26 8.88
C ARG A 172 -17.10 -15.69 9.38
N ASP A 173 -17.89 -16.61 8.87
CA ASP A 173 -17.86 -18.01 9.27
C ASP A 173 -16.49 -18.67 9.04
N ASP A 174 -15.77 -18.20 8.02
CA ASP A 174 -14.44 -18.69 7.62
C ASP A 174 -13.27 -17.84 8.13
N GLY A 175 -13.51 -16.86 9.01
CA GLY A 175 -12.50 -16.02 9.64
C GLY A 175 -12.72 -14.52 9.45
N TRP A 176 -11.67 -13.74 9.72
CA TRP A 176 -11.71 -12.30 9.54
C TRP A 176 -11.46 -11.91 8.07
N ARG A 177 -12.27 -10.97 7.59
CA ARG A 177 -12.21 -10.44 6.23
C ARG A 177 -12.10 -8.93 6.25
N GLN A 178 -11.22 -8.37 5.43
CA GLN A 178 -10.96 -6.94 5.35
C GLN A 178 -12.08 -6.21 4.59
N SER A 179 -12.66 -5.21 5.22
CA SER A 179 -13.73 -4.37 4.67
C SER A 179 -13.21 -2.96 4.32
N LEU A 180 -12.22 -2.48 5.05
CA LEU A 180 -11.58 -1.21 4.81
C LEU A 180 -10.05 -1.34 4.89
N TYR A 181 -9.36 -0.69 3.95
CA TYR A 181 -7.93 -0.46 3.98
C TYR A 181 -7.64 1.00 3.69
N ALA A 182 -6.99 1.68 4.60
CA ALA A 182 -6.62 3.07 4.42
C ALA A 182 -5.13 3.28 4.69
N GLN A 183 -4.40 3.69 3.66
CA GLN A 183 -3.04 4.16 3.78
C GLN A 183 -3.05 5.59 4.32
N CYS A 184 -2.30 5.79 5.40
CA CYS A 184 -2.10 7.07 6.03
C CYS A 184 -0.63 7.46 5.82
N PRO A 185 -0.31 8.20 4.77
CA PRO A 185 1.07 8.51 4.42
C PRO A 185 1.75 9.27 5.56
N LEU A 186 3.05 9.10 5.67
CA LEU A 186 3.87 9.87 6.59
C LEU A 186 3.87 11.33 6.14
N GLY A 187 4.04 12.26 7.10
CA GLY A 187 4.24 13.66 6.77
C GLY A 187 5.40 13.84 5.80
N PRO A 188 5.37 14.86 4.90
CA PRO A 188 6.36 15.03 3.84
C PRO A 188 7.81 14.99 4.32
N ASP A 189 8.12 15.65 5.44
CA ASP A 189 9.48 15.69 5.99
C ASP A 189 9.97 14.31 6.45
N THR A 190 9.06 13.52 7.08
CA THR A 190 9.37 12.16 7.53
C THR A 190 9.52 11.23 6.33
N TYR A 191 8.67 11.38 5.32
CA TYR A 191 8.72 10.60 4.09
C TYR A 191 10.04 10.83 3.33
N VAL A 192 10.40 12.11 3.10
CA VAL A 192 11.66 12.48 2.42
C VAL A 192 12.88 11.97 3.18
N ARG A 193 12.88 12.08 4.51
CA ARG A 193 13.98 11.57 5.34
C ARG A 193 14.16 10.06 5.17
N ARG A 194 13.09 9.28 5.23
CA ARG A 194 13.14 7.83 5.04
C ARG A 194 13.54 7.42 3.63
N MET A 195 13.10 8.16 2.61
CA MET A 195 13.55 7.92 1.23
C MET A 195 15.03 8.15 1.01
N ALA A 196 15.67 9.02 1.80
CA ALA A 196 17.11 9.28 1.72
C ALA A 196 17.96 8.19 2.38
N GLU A 197 17.38 7.36 3.26
CA GLU A 197 18.13 6.36 4.03
C GLU A 197 18.53 5.16 3.17
N LYS A 198 17.62 4.54 2.50
CA LYS A 198 17.86 3.42 1.58
C LYS A 198 16.62 3.17 0.72
N LEU A 199 16.81 3.02 -0.59
CA LEU A 199 15.70 2.90 -1.51
C LEU A 199 14.98 1.55 -1.42
N VAL A 200 15.72 0.46 -1.21
CA VAL A 200 15.19 -0.91 -1.05
C VAL A 200 16.11 -1.73 -0.14
N GLY A 201 15.69 -2.92 0.28
CA GLY A 201 16.53 -3.87 0.98
C GLY A 201 17.71 -4.36 0.12
N ASP A 202 18.78 -4.84 0.76
CA ASP A 202 19.98 -5.33 0.06
C ASP A 202 19.68 -6.55 -0.82
N ASP A 203 18.69 -7.32 -0.45
CA ASP A 203 18.22 -8.54 -1.09
C ASP A 203 17.13 -8.32 -2.17
N PHE A 204 16.75 -7.07 -2.44
CA PHE A 204 15.66 -6.81 -3.38
C PHE A 204 15.98 -7.19 -4.83
N ASP A 205 17.24 -7.02 -5.25
CA ASP A 205 17.67 -7.42 -6.59
C ASP A 205 17.61 -8.95 -6.76
N GLU A 206 18.02 -9.71 -5.73
CA GLU A 206 17.90 -11.17 -5.71
C GLU A 206 16.45 -11.62 -5.77
N PHE A 207 15.60 -11.03 -4.94
CA PHE A 207 14.15 -11.23 -4.98
C PHE A 207 13.56 -10.95 -6.37
N LEU A 208 13.97 -9.86 -7.02
CA LEU A 208 13.52 -9.49 -8.36
C LEU A 208 13.88 -10.57 -9.41
N GLU A 209 15.11 -11.12 -9.34
CA GLU A 209 15.54 -12.20 -10.25
C GLU A 209 14.78 -13.50 -9.99
N GLU A 210 14.42 -13.79 -8.76
CA GLU A 210 13.56 -14.93 -8.42
C GLU A 210 12.15 -14.76 -8.97
N VAL A 211 11.56 -13.56 -8.84
CA VAL A 211 10.24 -13.25 -9.38
C VAL A 211 10.21 -13.42 -10.90
N LYS A 212 11.25 -12.96 -11.61
CA LYS A 212 11.34 -13.12 -13.07
C LYS A 212 11.40 -14.57 -13.55
N LYS A 213 11.90 -15.49 -12.70
CA LYS A 213 11.96 -16.92 -13.02
C LYS A 213 10.61 -17.62 -12.85
N LYS A 214 9.67 -17.02 -12.11
CA LYS A 214 8.34 -17.59 -11.88
C LYS A 214 7.44 -17.31 -13.08
N ASP A 215 6.76 -18.33 -13.58
CA ASP A 215 5.65 -18.13 -14.53
C ASP A 215 4.41 -17.66 -13.77
N ILE A 216 4.36 -16.34 -13.52
CA ILE A 216 3.28 -15.69 -12.81
C ILE A 216 2.25 -15.23 -13.83
N SER A 217 1.34 -16.10 -14.18
CA SER A 217 0.21 -15.74 -15.02
C SER A 217 -1.08 -15.77 -14.22
N ASP A 218 -1.76 -14.62 -14.16
CA ASP A 218 -3.08 -14.54 -13.57
C ASP A 218 -4.06 -15.42 -14.34
N PRO A 219 -4.64 -16.47 -13.73
CA PRO A 219 -5.55 -17.38 -14.41
C PRO A 219 -6.80 -16.66 -14.94
N ARG A 220 -7.19 -15.52 -14.39
CA ARG A 220 -8.33 -14.71 -14.86
C ARG A 220 -8.06 -14.00 -16.19
N LEU A 221 -6.80 -13.91 -16.62
CA LEU A 221 -6.41 -13.31 -17.90
C LEU A 221 -6.37 -14.31 -19.07
N LYS A 222 -6.60 -15.60 -18.80
CA LYS A 222 -6.56 -16.69 -19.79
C LYS A 222 -7.90 -16.93 -20.48
N LYS A 223 -8.83 -15.97 -20.46
CA LYS A 223 -10.12 -16.02 -21.16
C LYS A 223 -10.04 -15.39 -22.54
#